data_31595a653eb526ac4f6713568e39dc6b
#
_entry.id   31595a653eb526ac4f6713568e39dc6b
#
_cell.length_a   1.000
_cell.length_b   1.000
_cell.length_c   1.000
_cell.angle_alpha   90.00
_cell.angle_beta   90.00
_cell.angle_gamma   90.00
#
_symmetry.space_group_name_H-M   'P 1'
#
loop_
_entity.id
_entity.type
_entity.pdbx_description
1 polymer ?
#
loop_
_entity_poly.entity_id
_entity_poly.type
_entity_poly.pdbx_seq_one_letter_code
_entity_poly.pdbx_strand_id
1 'polypeptide(L)'
;MYLKRKIYDRLLEWKSRSGHSTLEVNGARQVGKTYIINKFADENFKNKIYINLFDLSGKQFLECYHQATDWKPGTKRPQNPLQDAFRLYDPSFVDSPDTVIIIDEIQESADIYNRIREFTRQFQAHFIVTGSYLGRVLEPEFRYSSGDMTRITIYTLSFEEFLEAYDEKLYASYLHLPLLQADDGQPALYDQLKEAYEIYSTIGGYPKVVERYLQERDLLLAQEELVRIIQTFLNESMRYFKDITDISVFTNIFLSICRILLREKKGLEEDSISEELRKLVVKDGSSNLSKATCNRAINWLYQSGIIGFGAKIVEMDILDFKPGRRCFFMDLGVANYYLNRVGATESTRNGVLNENYVFINFLKRQNFPEEIAFEMPAFATYKGGEIDFVVQGIQNHIRYLVEVKSGKGTAQTSLRALKDRKADCLLYLKGNTKGGQDGNVLTLPLYMLERFQF
;
A
#
# COMPACT_ATOMS: atom_id res chain seq x y z
N MET A 1 1.82 -22.13 -3.46
CA MET A 1 0.75 -21.73 -4.41
C MET A 1 1.14 -20.41 -5.08
N TYR A 2 0.88 -20.22 -6.39
CA TYR A 2 1.12 -18.93 -7.02
C TYR A 2 -0.12 -18.05 -6.91
N LEU A 3 0.02 -16.90 -6.28
CA LEU A 3 -1.02 -15.88 -6.21
C LEU A 3 -0.74 -14.84 -7.29
N LYS A 4 -1.62 -14.73 -8.29
CA LYS A 4 -1.47 -13.73 -9.35
C LYS A 4 -1.58 -12.32 -8.76
N ARG A 5 -0.82 -11.39 -9.32
CA ARG A 5 -0.75 -10.01 -8.85
C ARG A 5 -0.88 -9.04 -10.02
N LYS A 6 -1.84 -8.14 -9.95
CA LYS A 6 -2.09 -7.10 -10.97
C LYS A 6 -0.88 -6.20 -11.21
N ILE A 7 -0.07 -5.99 -10.17
CA ILE A 7 1.16 -5.19 -10.27
C ILE A 7 2.18 -5.79 -11.27
N TYR A 8 2.04 -7.08 -11.63
CA TYR A 8 2.91 -7.72 -12.61
C TYR A 8 2.86 -7.04 -13.98
N ASP A 9 1.69 -6.54 -14.39
CA ASP A 9 1.52 -5.82 -15.65
C ASP A 9 2.31 -4.50 -15.65
N ARG A 10 2.40 -3.83 -14.49
CA ARG A 10 3.23 -2.60 -14.34
C ARG A 10 4.74 -2.91 -14.45
N LEU A 11 5.18 -4.09 -14.04
CA LEU A 11 6.56 -4.54 -14.24
C LEU A 11 6.83 -4.77 -15.73
N LEU A 12 5.88 -5.37 -16.45
CA LEU A 12 5.98 -5.56 -17.92
C LEU A 12 6.00 -4.22 -18.66
N GLU A 13 5.13 -3.28 -18.29
CA GLU A 13 5.13 -1.92 -18.85
C GLU A 13 6.46 -1.20 -18.61
N TRP A 14 7.00 -1.26 -17.39
CA TRP A 14 8.29 -0.66 -17.07
C TRP A 14 9.40 -1.21 -17.99
N LYS A 15 9.46 -2.54 -18.16
CA LYS A 15 10.45 -3.17 -19.06
C LYS A 15 10.27 -2.73 -20.50
N SER A 16 9.03 -2.53 -20.97
CA SER A 16 8.72 -2.21 -22.38
C SER A 16 8.91 -0.73 -22.73
N ARG A 17 9.03 0.17 -21.74
CA ARG A 17 9.18 1.60 -21.99
C ARG A 17 10.47 1.93 -22.71
N SER A 18 10.42 2.86 -23.64
CA SER A 18 11.58 3.32 -24.44
C SER A 18 12.61 4.13 -23.64
N GLY A 19 12.39 4.41 -22.37
CA GLY A 19 13.29 5.11 -21.47
C GLY A 19 13.87 4.16 -20.42
N HIS A 20 15.19 4.05 -20.35
CA HIS A 20 15.86 3.26 -19.31
C HIS A 20 15.77 3.99 -17.96
N SER A 21 15.16 3.39 -16.96
CA SER A 21 15.11 3.90 -15.58
C SER A 21 15.29 2.74 -14.60
N THR A 22 15.97 3.01 -13.48
CA THR A 22 16.01 2.06 -12.37
C THR A 22 14.62 1.94 -11.73
N LEU A 23 14.14 0.73 -11.53
CA LEU A 23 12.88 0.47 -10.86
C LEU A 23 13.07 0.40 -9.35
N GLU A 24 12.44 1.29 -8.60
CA GLU A 24 12.34 1.21 -7.15
C GLU A 24 11.01 0.56 -6.76
N VAL A 25 11.09 -0.59 -6.08
CA VAL A 25 9.92 -1.33 -5.63
C VAL A 25 9.73 -1.18 -4.14
N ASN A 26 8.72 -0.41 -3.76
CA ASN A 26 8.30 -0.16 -2.39
C ASN A 26 7.24 -1.17 -1.92
N GLY A 27 6.96 -1.15 -0.64
CA GLY A 27 5.85 -1.90 -0.01
C GLY A 27 6.24 -2.47 1.34
N ALA A 28 5.24 -2.77 2.15
CA ALA A 28 5.43 -3.35 3.48
C ALA A 28 6.20 -4.67 3.44
N ARG A 29 6.72 -5.09 4.59
CA ARG A 29 7.27 -6.46 4.71
C ARG A 29 6.19 -7.50 4.44
N GLN A 30 6.61 -8.64 3.90
CA GLN A 30 5.78 -9.82 3.67
C GLN A 30 4.62 -9.62 2.66
N VAL A 31 4.58 -8.51 1.90
CA VAL A 31 3.62 -8.32 0.80
C VAL A 31 3.99 -9.06 -0.49
N GLY A 32 5.15 -9.75 -0.50
CA GLY A 32 5.60 -10.57 -1.62
C GLY A 32 6.50 -9.88 -2.62
N LYS A 33 7.18 -8.74 -2.27
CA LYS A 33 8.09 -8.01 -3.16
C LYS A 33 9.15 -8.90 -3.79
N THR A 34 9.99 -9.50 -2.97
CA THR A 34 11.11 -10.35 -3.43
C THR A 34 10.63 -11.51 -4.31
N TYR A 35 9.47 -12.11 -3.96
CA TYR A 35 8.89 -13.19 -4.75
C TYR A 35 8.49 -12.74 -6.16
N ILE A 36 7.71 -11.65 -6.27
CA ILE A 36 7.20 -11.19 -7.58
C ILE A 36 8.31 -10.62 -8.45
N ILE A 37 9.29 -9.93 -7.86
CA ILE A 37 10.46 -9.40 -8.58
C ILE A 37 11.30 -10.55 -9.15
N ASN A 38 11.58 -11.58 -8.34
CA ASN A 38 12.34 -12.74 -8.83
C ASN A 38 11.58 -13.50 -9.92
N LYS A 39 10.28 -13.74 -9.73
CA LYS A 39 9.44 -14.36 -10.77
C LYS A 39 9.47 -13.56 -12.07
N PHE A 40 9.28 -12.24 -11.98
CA PHE A 40 9.35 -11.36 -13.14
C PHE A 40 10.71 -11.41 -13.83
N ALA A 41 11.80 -11.42 -13.06
CA ALA A 41 13.15 -11.53 -13.58
C ALA A 41 13.38 -12.87 -14.30
N ASP A 42 12.99 -13.98 -13.68
CA ASP A 42 13.16 -15.33 -14.25
C ASP A 42 12.37 -15.53 -15.54
N GLU A 43 11.21 -14.91 -15.68
CA GLU A 43 10.35 -15.03 -16.86
C GLU A 43 10.71 -14.06 -17.99
N ASN A 44 11.40 -12.96 -17.69
CA ASN A 44 11.57 -11.88 -18.66
C ASN A 44 13.01 -11.54 -19.02
N PHE A 45 14.02 -12.09 -18.34
CA PHE A 45 15.43 -11.82 -18.61
C PHE A 45 16.21 -13.12 -18.75
N LYS A 46 17.27 -13.11 -19.58
CA LYS A 46 18.16 -14.27 -19.76
C LYS A 46 19.17 -14.40 -18.61
N ASN A 47 19.61 -13.24 -18.10
CA ASN A 47 20.63 -13.17 -17.05
C ASN A 47 20.06 -12.40 -15.85
N LYS A 48 20.22 -12.97 -14.67
CA LYS A 48 19.77 -12.35 -13.41
C LYS A 48 20.90 -12.38 -12.39
N ILE A 49 21.19 -11.22 -11.82
CA ILE A 49 22.04 -11.07 -10.64
C ILE A 49 21.14 -10.60 -9.48
N TYR A 50 21.17 -11.34 -8.37
CA TYR A 50 20.44 -10.98 -7.15
C TYR A 50 21.42 -10.72 -6.01
N ILE A 51 21.33 -9.53 -5.42
CA ILE A 51 22.18 -9.07 -4.33
C ILE A 51 21.27 -8.61 -3.20
N ASN A 52 21.39 -9.19 -2.02
CA ASN A 52 20.70 -8.69 -0.83
C ASN A 52 21.72 -8.02 0.10
N LEU A 53 21.63 -6.69 0.25
CA LEU A 53 22.61 -5.92 1.02
C LEU A 53 22.62 -6.21 2.52
N PHE A 54 21.62 -6.94 3.00
CA PHE A 54 21.52 -7.35 4.40
C PHE A 54 22.24 -8.68 4.70
N ASP A 55 22.44 -9.54 3.70
CA ASP A 55 23.02 -10.87 3.86
C ASP A 55 24.46 -10.99 3.36
N LEU A 56 24.97 -12.25 3.23
CA LEU A 56 26.31 -12.53 2.76
C LEU A 56 26.54 -12.06 1.32
N SER A 57 25.54 -12.15 0.44
CA SER A 57 25.67 -11.71 -0.96
C SER A 57 25.94 -10.21 -1.05
N GLY A 58 25.31 -9.44 -0.20
CA GLY A 58 25.54 -7.99 -0.10
C GLY A 58 26.94 -7.65 0.41
N LYS A 59 27.44 -8.38 1.43
CA LYS A 59 28.80 -8.18 1.93
C LYS A 59 29.85 -8.47 0.85
N GLN A 60 29.70 -9.58 0.13
CA GLN A 60 30.58 -9.93 -0.98
C GLN A 60 30.53 -8.88 -2.10
N PHE A 61 29.33 -8.41 -2.45
CA PHE A 61 29.22 -7.36 -3.46
C PHE A 61 29.86 -6.04 -3.00
N LEU A 62 29.68 -5.63 -1.76
CA LEU A 62 30.31 -4.42 -1.22
C LEU A 62 31.84 -4.53 -1.22
N GLU A 63 32.43 -5.69 -0.92
CA GLU A 63 33.88 -5.91 -1.04
C GLU A 63 34.35 -5.74 -2.49
N CYS A 64 33.66 -6.34 -3.46
CA CYS A 64 33.94 -6.17 -4.89
C CYS A 64 33.80 -4.70 -5.33
N TYR A 65 32.74 -4.02 -4.83
CA TYR A 65 32.50 -2.61 -5.11
C TYR A 65 33.63 -1.72 -4.61
N HIS A 66 34.05 -1.90 -3.35
CA HIS A 66 35.18 -1.15 -2.79
C HIS A 66 36.49 -1.45 -3.51
N GLN A 67 36.75 -2.72 -3.85
CA GLN A 67 37.92 -3.10 -4.65
C GLN A 67 37.96 -2.40 -6.00
N ALA A 68 36.82 -2.26 -6.67
CA ALA A 68 36.72 -1.63 -7.99
C ALA A 68 36.74 -0.09 -7.93
N THR A 69 36.22 0.50 -6.85
CA THR A 69 36.05 1.96 -6.73
C THR A 69 37.16 2.66 -5.96
N ASP A 70 37.90 1.98 -5.09
CA ASP A 70 39.02 2.54 -4.30
C ASP A 70 40.28 2.71 -5.15
N TRP A 71 40.22 3.72 -6.03
CA TRP A 71 41.33 4.05 -6.89
C TRP A 71 42.50 4.65 -6.06
N LYS A 72 43.69 4.07 -6.25
CA LYS A 72 44.92 4.58 -5.61
C LYS A 72 45.65 5.56 -6.57
N PRO A 73 46.09 6.74 -6.10
CA PRO A 73 46.93 7.65 -6.88
C PRO A 73 48.15 6.90 -7.47
N GLY A 74 48.41 7.07 -8.77
CA GLY A 74 49.50 6.39 -9.47
C GLY A 74 49.14 5.10 -10.18
N THR A 75 47.90 4.59 -10.02
CA THR A 75 47.39 3.46 -10.80
C THR A 75 46.51 3.96 -11.96
N LYS A 76 46.29 3.11 -12.98
CA LYS A 76 45.38 3.45 -14.09
C LYS A 76 43.96 3.52 -13.53
N ARG A 77 43.31 4.67 -13.73
CA ARG A 77 41.90 4.83 -13.30
C ARG A 77 41.01 3.87 -14.10
N PRO A 78 40.11 3.08 -13.43
CA PRO A 78 39.13 2.26 -14.10
C PRO A 78 38.24 3.10 -15.01
N GLN A 79 37.92 2.62 -16.21
CA GLN A 79 37.02 3.33 -17.13
C GLN A 79 35.55 3.26 -16.62
N ASN A 80 35.15 2.10 -16.12
CA ASN A 80 33.83 1.89 -15.55
C ASN A 80 33.91 1.04 -14.26
N PRO A 81 34.23 1.66 -13.10
CA PRO A 81 34.43 0.93 -11.86
C PRO A 81 33.18 0.17 -11.38
N LEU A 82 31.96 0.64 -11.73
CA LEU A 82 30.74 -0.08 -11.38
C LEU A 82 30.55 -1.37 -12.18
N GLN A 83 30.84 -1.36 -13.49
CA GLN A 83 30.83 -2.59 -14.28
C GLN A 83 31.91 -3.58 -13.79
N ASP A 84 33.07 -3.07 -13.40
CA ASP A 84 34.15 -3.90 -12.87
C ASP A 84 33.74 -4.54 -11.53
N ALA A 85 33.00 -3.82 -10.67
CA ALA A 85 32.46 -4.35 -9.43
C ALA A 85 31.50 -5.54 -9.70
N PHE A 86 30.58 -5.41 -10.67
CA PHE A 86 29.67 -6.52 -11.05
C PHE A 86 30.42 -7.70 -11.66
N ARG A 87 31.47 -7.46 -12.47
CA ARG A 87 32.30 -8.55 -13.04
C ARG A 87 33.14 -9.27 -11.98
N LEU A 88 33.60 -8.56 -10.96
CA LEU A 88 34.31 -9.16 -9.82
C LEU A 88 33.37 -10.01 -8.98
N TYR A 89 32.12 -9.51 -8.78
CA TYR A 89 31.11 -10.24 -8.03
C TYR A 89 30.59 -11.47 -8.77
N ASP A 90 30.27 -11.31 -10.05
CA ASP A 90 29.81 -12.39 -10.95
C ASP A 90 30.58 -12.31 -12.26
N PRO A 91 31.57 -13.20 -12.49
CA PRO A 91 32.35 -13.23 -13.74
C PRO A 91 31.51 -13.49 -15.01
N SER A 92 30.29 -13.99 -14.87
CA SER A 92 29.36 -14.19 -15.98
C SER A 92 28.56 -12.93 -16.36
N PHE A 93 28.74 -11.84 -15.63
CA PHE A 93 28.01 -10.60 -15.88
C PHE A 93 28.26 -10.04 -17.29
N VAL A 94 27.16 -9.83 -18.00
CA VAL A 94 27.12 -9.15 -19.29
C VAL A 94 26.20 -7.95 -19.21
N ASP A 95 26.74 -6.77 -19.53
CA ASP A 95 25.93 -5.54 -19.61
C ASP A 95 25.11 -5.54 -20.91
N SER A 96 23.87 -5.97 -20.82
CA SER A 96 22.95 -6.09 -21.96
C SER A 96 21.49 -5.86 -21.55
N PRO A 97 20.57 -5.52 -22.48
CA PRO A 97 19.15 -5.39 -22.20
C PRO A 97 18.48 -6.70 -21.72
N ASP A 98 19.13 -7.86 -21.94
CA ASP A 98 18.65 -9.17 -21.47
C ASP A 98 19.10 -9.48 -20.02
N THR A 99 19.81 -8.57 -19.37
CA THR A 99 20.31 -8.72 -18.00
C THR A 99 19.51 -7.84 -17.03
N VAL A 100 19.13 -8.40 -15.89
CA VAL A 100 18.56 -7.67 -14.76
C VAL A 100 19.40 -7.85 -13.50
N ILE A 101 19.66 -6.75 -12.81
CA ILE A 101 20.34 -6.71 -11.53
C ILE A 101 19.32 -6.29 -10.47
N ILE A 102 19.10 -7.14 -9.48
CA ILE A 102 18.20 -6.90 -8.36
C ILE A 102 19.03 -6.63 -7.12
N ILE A 103 18.83 -5.44 -6.52
CA ILE A 103 19.48 -5.06 -5.27
C ILE A 103 18.40 -4.96 -4.20
N ASP A 104 18.32 -5.96 -3.34
CA ASP A 104 17.36 -6.03 -2.24
C ASP A 104 17.94 -5.41 -0.95
N GLU A 105 17.06 -4.91 -0.08
CA GLU A 105 17.39 -4.17 1.14
C GLU A 105 18.34 -2.98 0.87
N ILE A 106 18.05 -2.22 -0.20
CA ILE A 106 18.89 -1.13 -0.70
C ILE A 106 19.17 -0.04 0.37
N GLN A 107 18.28 0.11 1.37
CA GLN A 107 18.47 1.06 2.48
C GLN A 107 19.63 0.69 3.41
N GLU A 108 20.23 -0.48 3.26
CA GLU A 108 21.41 -0.87 4.07
C GLU A 108 22.72 -0.22 3.57
N SER A 109 22.72 0.38 2.36
CA SER A 109 23.91 1.07 1.83
C SER A 109 23.57 2.36 1.08
N ALA A 110 23.90 3.51 1.69
CA ALA A 110 23.80 4.80 1.03
C ALA A 110 24.76 4.90 -0.18
N ASP A 111 25.95 4.29 -0.11
CA ASP A 111 26.92 4.29 -1.22
C ASP A 111 26.34 3.65 -2.47
N ILE A 112 25.65 2.51 -2.33
CA ILE A 112 25.02 1.83 -3.47
C ILE A 112 23.77 2.58 -3.92
N TYR A 113 22.92 3.05 -2.99
CA TYR A 113 21.73 3.83 -3.34
C TYR A 113 22.09 5.08 -4.16
N ASN A 114 23.17 5.77 -3.79
CA ASN A 114 23.63 6.97 -4.46
C ASN A 114 24.17 6.72 -5.88
N ARG A 115 24.27 5.44 -6.32
CA ARG A 115 24.66 5.04 -7.68
C ARG A 115 23.48 4.79 -8.63
N ILE A 116 22.25 5.01 -8.19
CA ILE A 116 21.05 4.77 -9.03
C ILE A 116 21.11 5.57 -10.34
N ARG A 117 21.65 6.79 -10.30
CA ARG A 117 21.84 7.58 -11.51
C ARG A 117 22.80 6.93 -12.49
N GLU A 118 23.90 6.37 -12.01
CA GLU A 118 24.88 5.65 -12.81
C GLU A 118 24.27 4.34 -13.34
N PHE A 119 23.51 3.61 -12.52
CA PHE A 119 22.80 2.40 -12.96
C PHE A 119 21.89 2.69 -14.15
N THR A 120 21.12 3.78 -14.08
CA THR A 120 20.24 4.20 -15.16
C THR A 120 20.98 4.66 -16.42
N ARG A 121 22.11 5.38 -16.29
CA ARG A 121 22.70 6.10 -17.40
C ARG A 121 23.92 5.44 -18.03
N GLN A 122 24.57 4.50 -17.33
CA GLN A 122 25.86 3.92 -17.77
C GLN A 122 25.74 2.45 -18.13
N PHE A 123 24.57 1.80 -17.90
CA PHE A 123 24.35 0.40 -18.16
C PHE A 123 23.27 0.19 -19.20
N GLN A 124 23.38 -0.91 -19.95
CA GLN A 124 22.31 -1.47 -20.78
C GLN A 124 21.43 -2.43 -19.96
N ALA A 125 21.99 -3.04 -18.93
CA ALA A 125 21.27 -3.92 -18.01
C ALA A 125 20.21 -3.14 -17.21
N HIS A 126 19.10 -3.80 -16.93
CA HIS A 126 18.03 -3.26 -16.10
C HIS A 126 18.35 -3.38 -14.61
N PHE A 127 17.94 -2.39 -13.82
CA PHE A 127 18.13 -2.39 -12.38
C PHE A 127 16.79 -2.33 -11.66
N ILE A 128 16.63 -3.21 -10.68
CA ILE A 128 15.51 -3.20 -9.73
C ILE A 128 16.10 -3.06 -8.33
N VAL A 129 15.72 -1.99 -7.63
CA VAL A 129 16.09 -1.79 -6.23
C VAL A 129 14.85 -1.93 -5.35
N THR A 130 14.97 -2.60 -4.21
CA THR A 130 13.86 -2.82 -3.31
C THR A 130 14.32 -2.84 -1.86
N GLY A 131 13.37 -2.63 -0.95
CA GLY A 131 13.62 -2.71 0.47
C GLY A 131 12.33 -2.73 1.26
N SER A 132 12.43 -3.13 2.51
CA SER A 132 11.29 -3.25 3.42
C SER A 132 11.01 -1.97 4.21
N TYR A 133 12.00 -1.08 4.33
CA TYR A 133 11.89 0.22 4.98
C TYR A 133 12.67 1.28 4.19
N LEU A 134 12.09 1.74 3.10
CA LEU A 134 12.69 2.79 2.28
C LEU A 134 12.56 4.20 2.89
N GLY A 135 11.87 4.34 4.03
CA GLY A 135 11.90 5.59 4.80
C GLY A 135 13.30 6.01 5.27
N ARG A 136 14.23 5.05 5.40
CA ARG A 136 15.63 5.32 5.71
C ARG A 136 16.36 6.09 4.62
N VAL A 137 15.96 5.95 3.36
CA VAL A 137 16.55 6.71 2.23
C VAL A 137 16.21 8.22 2.26
N LEU A 138 15.37 8.64 3.20
CA LEU A 138 15.13 10.07 3.47
C LEU A 138 16.19 10.68 4.42
N GLU A 139 17.09 9.86 4.98
CA GLU A 139 18.21 10.35 5.78
C GLU A 139 19.22 11.13 4.89
N PRO A 140 19.94 12.13 5.41
CA PRO A 140 20.77 13.05 4.61
C PRO A 140 21.88 12.39 3.79
N GLU A 141 22.30 11.18 4.17
CA GLU A 141 23.35 10.41 3.47
C GLU A 141 22.87 9.82 2.14
N PHE A 142 21.55 9.67 1.95
CA PHE A 142 20.96 9.16 0.72
C PHE A 142 20.62 10.32 -0.24
N ARG A 143 21.04 10.20 -1.49
CA ARG A 143 20.78 11.20 -2.53
C ARG A 143 19.71 10.72 -3.48
N TYR A 144 18.57 11.34 -3.44
CA TYR A 144 17.45 10.99 -4.31
C TYR A 144 17.73 11.38 -5.76
N SER A 145 17.70 10.41 -6.69
CA SER A 145 17.92 10.60 -8.13
C SER A 145 16.59 10.77 -8.87
N SER A 146 15.93 11.93 -8.70
CA SER A 146 14.69 12.21 -9.42
C SER A 146 14.94 12.25 -10.93
N GLY A 147 14.04 11.61 -11.70
CA GLY A 147 14.16 11.47 -13.15
C GLY A 147 14.93 10.23 -13.63
N ASP A 148 15.70 9.57 -12.78
CA ASP A 148 16.41 8.33 -13.10
C ASP A 148 15.72 7.08 -12.52
N MET A 149 14.63 7.26 -11.77
CA MET A 149 13.87 6.19 -11.12
C MET A 149 12.40 6.16 -11.54
N THR A 150 11.89 4.96 -11.72
CA THR A 150 10.45 4.68 -11.73
C THR A 150 10.09 4.00 -10.42
N ARG A 151 9.05 4.47 -9.73
CA ARG A 151 8.62 3.90 -8.45
C ARG A 151 7.33 3.14 -8.60
N ILE A 152 7.28 1.94 -8.03
CA ILE A 152 6.09 1.09 -7.91
C ILE A 152 5.93 0.67 -6.46
N THR A 153 4.70 0.69 -5.95
CA THR A 153 4.41 0.22 -4.59
C THR A 153 3.61 -1.09 -4.64
N ILE A 154 4.14 -2.14 -4.01
CA ILE A 154 3.45 -3.42 -3.85
C ILE A 154 2.72 -3.40 -2.51
N TYR A 155 1.41 -3.58 -2.58
CA TYR A 155 0.52 -3.69 -1.42
C TYR A 155 0.20 -5.15 -1.12
N THR A 156 -0.57 -5.43 -0.07
CA THR A 156 -1.22 -6.73 0.15
C THR A 156 -2.18 -7.05 -1.00
N LEU A 157 -2.61 -8.32 -1.17
CA LEU A 157 -3.54 -8.69 -2.24
C LEU A 157 -4.77 -7.77 -2.21
N SER A 158 -5.27 -7.42 -3.38
CA SER A 158 -6.57 -6.80 -3.53
C SER A 158 -7.70 -7.84 -3.37
N PHE A 159 -8.94 -7.39 -3.28
CA PHE A 159 -10.07 -8.34 -3.23
C PHE A 159 -10.15 -9.17 -4.53
N GLU A 160 -9.92 -8.57 -5.69
CA GLU A 160 -9.94 -9.29 -6.95
C GLU A 160 -8.79 -10.31 -7.07
N GLU A 161 -7.58 -9.96 -6.61
CA GLU A 161 -6.45 -10.91 -6.55
C GLU A 161 -6.73 -12.08 -5.58
N PHE A 162 -7.40 -11.79 -4.46
CA PHE A 162 -7.87 -12.81 -3.54
C PHE A 162 -8.96 -13.67 -4.18
N LEU A 163 -9.98 -13.07 -4.81
CA LEU A 163 -11.12 -13.76 -5.41
C LEU A 163 -10.68 -14.70 -6.53
N GLU A 164 -9.74 -14.29 -7.39
CA GLU A 164 -9.17 -15.14 -8.43
C GLU A 164 -8.49 -16.39 -7.84
N ALA A 165 -7.75 -16.24 -6.73
CA ALA A 165 -7.11 -17.35 -6.04
C ALA A 165 -8.10 -18.20 -5.21
N TYR A 166 -9.18 -17.59 -4.72
CA TYR A 166 -10.19 -18.24 -3.91
C TYR A 166 -11.10 -19.16 -4.72
N ASP A 167 -11.63 -18.65 -5.85
CA ASP A 167 -12.47 -19.38 -6.79
C ASP A 167 -12.42 -18.72 -8.18
N GLU A 168 -11.68 -19.34 -9.11
CA GLU A 168 -11.47 -18.83 -10.47
C GLU A 168 -12.79 -18.72 -11.26
N LYS A 169 -13.77 -19.60 -11.03
CA LYS A 169 -15.07 -19.55 -11.72
C LYS A 169 -15.91 -18.39 -11.19
N LEU A 170 -15.90 -18.20 -9.88
CA LEU A 170 -16.58 -17.08 -9.24
C LEU A 170 -15.97 -15.75 -9.71
N TYR A 171 -14.63 -15.67 -9.81
CA TYR A 171 -13.93 -14.51 -10.35
C TYR A 171 -14.28 -14.24 -11.81
N ALA A 172 -14.32 -15.26 -12.67
CA ALA A 172 -14.74 -15.11 -14.06
C ALA A 172 -16.17 -14.56 -14.16
N SER A 173 -17.09 -15.07 -13.33
CA SER A 173 -18.48 -14.58 -13.26
C SER A 173 -18.53 -13.12 -12.75
N TYR A 174 -17.75 -12.79 -11.72
CA TYR A 174 -17.64 -11.45 -11.18
C TYR A 174 -17.22 -10.43 -12.25
N LEU A 175 -16.27 -10.76 -13.12
CA LEU A 175 -15.82 -9.86 -14.20
C LEU A 175 -16.91 -9.52 -15.21
N HIS A 176 -17.94 -10.38 -15.37
CA HIS A 176 -19.03 -10.20 -16.32
C HIS A 176 -20.27 -9.55 -15.72
N LEU A 177 -20.36 -9.41 -14.38
CA LEU A 177 -21.51 -8.76 -13.75
C LEU A 177 -21.59 -7.28 -14.15
N PRO A 178 -22.80 -6.77 -14.45
CA PRO A 178 -22.98 -5.34 -14.70
C PRO A 178 -22.71 -4.52 -13.42
N LEU A 179 -22.05 -3.36 -13.54
CA LEU A 179 -21.71 -2.53 -12.39
C LEU A 179 -22.89 -1.70 -11.88
N LEU A 180 -23.62 -1.06 -12.79
CA LEU A 180 -24.65 -0.07 -12.45
C LEU A 180 -26.08 -0.54 -12.76
N GLN A 181 -26.22 -1.79 -13.15
CA GLN A 181 -27.52 -2.39 -13.40
C GLN A 181 -27.65 -3.63 -12.53
N ALA A 182 -28.75 -3.74 -11.78
CA ALA A 182 -29.01 -4.94 -11.01
C ALA A 182 -29.27 -6.12 -11.96
N ASP A 183 -28.50 -7.18 -11.81
CA ASP A 183 -28.80 -8.46 -12.47
C ASP A 183 -29.69 -9.30 -11.54
N ASP A 184 -31.00 -9.24 -11.75
CA ASP A 184 -31.98 -9.99 -10.94
C ASP A 184 -32.00 -11.50 -11.25
N GLY A 185 -31.32 -11.94 -12.32
CA GLY A 185 -31.22 -13.32 -12.72
C GLY A 185 -30.25 -14.18 -11.92
N GLN A 186 -29.34 -13.55 -11.14
CA GLN A 186 -28.25 -14.26 -10.44
C GLN A 186 -28.08 -13.88 -8.97
N PRO A 187 -29.13 -13.96 -8.12
CA PRO A 187 -29.00 -13.52 -6.72
C PRO A 187 -27.96 -14.32 -5.93
N ALA A 188 -27.82 -15.62 -6.17
CA ALA A 188 -26.85 -16.48 -5.51
C ALA A 188 -25.39 -16.06 -5.79
N LEU A 189 -25.11 -15.49 -6.94
CA LEU A 189 -23.77 -15.00 -7.28
C LEU A 189 -23.36 -13.80 -6.41
N TYR A 190 -24.28 -12.88 -6.17
CA TYR A 190 -24.03 -11.74 -5.28
C TYR A 190 -23.81 -12.18 -3.82
N ASP A 191 -24.54 -13.22 -3.37
CA ASP A 191 -24.35 -13.78 -2.02
C ASP A 191 -22.98 -14.45 -1.89
N GLN A 192 -22.54 -15.23 -2.88
CA GLN A 192 -21.21 -15.85 -2.91
C GLN A 192 -20.09 -14.80 -2.93
N LEU A 193 -20.23 -13.73 -3.71
CA LEU A 193 -19.26 -12.65 -3.76
C LEU A 193 -19.18 -11.89 -2.44
N LYS A 194 -20.32 -11.68 -1.79
CA LYS A 194 -20.39 -11.06 -0.47
C LYS A 194 -19.70 -11.94 0.58
N GLU A 195 -19.95 -13.24 0.60
CA GLU A 195 -19.27 -14.19 1.48
C GLU A 195 -17.75 -14.16 1.26
N ALA A 196 -17.30 -14.23 0.01
CA ALA A 196 -15.88 -14.12 -0.31
C ALA A 196 -15.26 -12.79 0.18
N TYR A 197 -16.00 -11.67 0.06
CA TYR A 197 -15.56 -10.38 0.57
C TYR A 197 -15.49 -10.33 2.11
N GLU A 198 -16.44 -10.95 2.81
CA GLU A 198 -16.44 -11.05 4.27
C GLU A 198 -15.24 -11.88 4.77
N ILE A 199 -14.89 -12.96 4.08
CA ILE A 199 -13.67 -13.72 4.36
C ILE A 199 -12.43 -12.83 4.14
N TYR A 200 -12.32 -12.19 2.97
CA TYR A 200 -11.18 -11.30 2.67
C TYR A 200 -11.05 -10.15 3.67
N SER A 201 -12.17 -9.51 4.06
CA SER A 201 -12.14 -8.42 5.05
C SER A 201 -11.72 -8.91 6.44
N THR A 202 -11.92 -10.19 6.73
CA THR A 202 -11.54 -10.82 8.00
C THR A 202 -10.06 -11.15 8.06
N ILE A 203 -9.52 -11.79 7.01
CA ILE A 203 -8.12 -12.27 6.99
C ILE A 203 -7.13 -11.26 6.40
N GLY A 204 -7.61 -10.31 5.60
CA GLY A 204 -6.78 -9.36 4.87
C GLY A 204 -6.14 -9.95 3.61
N GLY A 205 -5.16 -9.22 3.08
CA GLY A 205 -4.51 -9.55 1.81
C GLY A 205 -3.03 -9.95 1.93
N TYR A 206 -2.48 -10.22 3.12
CA TYR A 206 -1.11 -10.71 3.21
C TYR A 206 -0.95 -12.06 2.51
N PRO A 207 -0.01 -12.23 1.55
CA PRO A 207 0.09 -13.44 0.74
C PRO A 207 0.13 -14.73 1.54
N LYS A 208 0.91 -14.79 2.61
CA LYS A 208 1.01 -15.99 3.47
C LYS A 208 -0.28 -16.30 4.23
N VAL A 209 -1.01 -15.27 4.65
CA VAL A 209 -2.32 -15.42 5.33
C VAL A 209 -3.35 -15.97 4.35
N VAL A 210 -3.41 -15.38 3.15
CA VAL A 210 -4.29 -15.84 2.08
C VAL A 210 -3.95 -17.28 1.67
N GLU A 211 -2.66 -17.58 1.44
CA GLU A 211 -2.22 -18.94 1.10
C GLU A 211 -2.63 -19.95 2.18
N ARG A 212 -2.41 -19.63 3.45
CA ARG A 212 -2.79 -20.48 4.58
C ARG A 212 -4.29 -20.74 4.60
N TYR A 213 -5.11 -19.68 4.41
CA TYR A 213 -6.57 -19.83 4.33
C TYR A 213 -7.01 -20.68 3.14
N LEU A 214 -6.43 -20.47 1.96
CA LEU A 214 -6.79 -21.22 0.77
C LEU A 214 -6.48 -22.72 0.87
N GLN A 215 -5.40 -23.08 1.58
CA GLN A 215 -4.98 -24.45 1.82
C GLN A 215 -5.86 -25.16 2.83
N GLU A 216 -6.17 -24.51 3.94
CA GLU A 216 -6.82 -25.16 5.10
C GLU A 216 -8.31 -24.82 5.21
N ARG A 217 -8.78 -23.74 4.56
CA ARG A 217 -10.14 -23.19 4.68
C ARG A 217 -10.54 -22.90 6.13
N ASP A 218 -9.57 -22.57 6.98
CA ASP A 218 -9.73 -22.30 8.39
C ASP A 218 -9.30 -20.86 8.73
N LEU A 219 -10.24 -20.07 9.24
CA LEU A 219 -10.01 -18.68 9.62
C LEU A 219 -9.09 -18.53 10.83
N LEU A 220 -9.07 -19.50 11.76
CA LEU A 220 -8.21 -19.45 12.94
C LEU A 220 -6.75 -19.64 12.55
N LEU A 221 -6.46 -20.60 11.66
CA LEU A 221 -5.11 -20.83 11.16
C LEU A 221 -4.60 -19.66 10.33
N ALA A 222 -5.47 -19.01 9.54
CA ALA A 222 -5.15 -17.77 8.84
C ALA A 222 -4.83 -16.63 9.83
N GLN A 223 -5.61 -16.51 10.89
CA GLN A 223 -5.38 -15.51 11.94
C GLN A 223 -4.08 -15.74 12.71
N GLU A 224 -3.71 -17.00 12.99
CA GLU A 224 -2.40 -17.32 13.58
C GLU A 224 -1.25 -16.81 12.70
N GLU A 225 -1.34 -17.00 11.39
CA GLU A 225 -0.32 -16.51 10.46
C GLU A 225 -0.28 -14.97 10.43
N LEU A 226 -1.44 -14.31 10.47
CA LEU A 226 -1.52 -12.85 10.58
C LEU A 226 -0.85 -12.34 11.86
N VAL A 227 -1.07 -13.01 13.00
CA VAL A 227 -0.43 -12.65 14.28
C VAL A 227 1.08 -12.77 14.19
N ARG A 228 1.63 -13.79 13.50
CA ARG A 228 3.08 -13.91 13.25
C ARG A 228 3.62 -12.73 12.44
N ILE A 229 2.86 -12.27 11.43
CA ILE A 229 3.22 -11.08 10.64
C ILE A 229 3.25 -9.83 11.54
N ILE A 230 2.21 -9.63 12.35
CA ILE A 230 2.16 -8.50 13.31
C ILE A 230 3.33 -8.56 14.28
N GLN A 231 3.66 -9.74 14.84
CA GLN A 231 4.81 -9.90 15.72
C GLN A 231 6.13 -9.55 15.03
N THR A 232 6.26 -9.89 13.73
CA THR A 232 7.45 -9.50 12.96
C THR A 232 7.60 -7.98 12.90
N PHE A 233 6.51 -7.23 12.65
CA PHE A 233 6.55 -5.77 12.67
C PHE A 233 6.93 -5.19 14.04
N LEU A 234 6.35 -5.74 15.10
CA LEU A 234 6.65 -5.32 16.46
C LEU A 234 8.12 -5.60 16.83
N ASN A 235 8.65 -6.75 16.44
CA ASN A 235 10.05 -7.09 16.71
C ASN A 235 11.03 -6.21 15.92
N GLU A 236 10.66 -5.83 14.70
CA GLU A 236 11.46 -4.91 13.88
C GLU A 236 11.49 -3.49 14.43
N SER A 237 10.37 -3.02 14.99
CA SER A 237 10.35 -1.70 15.61
C SER A 237 11.45 -1.54 16.65
N MET A 238 11.77 -2.59 17.42
CA MET A 238 12.86 -2.59 18.40
C MET A 238 14.25 -2.39 17.75
N ARG A 239 14.42 -2.82 16.50
CA ARG A 239 15.68 -2.65 15.76
C ARG A 239 15.94 -1.18 15.38
N TYR A 240 14.87 -0.47 15.04
CA TYR A 240 14.93 0.94 14.62
C TYR A 240 14.78 1.92 15.78
N PHE A 241 14.19 1.49 16.90
CA PHE A 241 13.92 2.32 18.07
C PHE A 241 14.60 1.76 19.34
N LYS A 242 15.92 1.93 19.43
CA LYS A 242 16.69 1.49 20.61
C LYS A 242 16.32 2.24 21.89
N ASP A 243 15.72 3.42 21.75
CA ASP A 243 15.22 4.26 22.84
C ASP A 243 13.79 3.91 23.30
N ILE A 244 13.06 3.09 22.53
CA ILE A 244 11.76 2.54 22.93
C ILE A 244 11.99 1.14 23.46
N THR A 245 12.09 1.02 24.78
CA THR A 245 12.28 -0.27 25.45
C THR A 245 10.98 -1.06 25.60
N ASP A 246 9.83 -0.39 25.48
CA ASP A 246 8.50 -0.99 25.64
C ASP A 246 7.81 -1.14 24.29
N ILE A 247 7.76 -2.38 23.79
CA ILE A 247 7.10 -2.75 22.53
C ILE A 247 5.59 -2.46 22.55
N SER A 248 4.99 -2.32 23.73
CA SER A 248 3.57 -2.00 23.88
C SER A 248 3.20 -0.64 23.29
N VAL A 249 4.16 0.28 23.13
CA VAL A 249 3.95 1.58 22.47
C VAL A 249 3.36 1.41 21.06
N PHE A 250 3.88 0.50 20.25
CA PHE A 250 3.36 0.26 18.90
C PHE A 250 1.98 -0.38 18.92
N THR A 251 1.75 -1.34 19.82
CA THR A 251 0.42 -1.93 20.05
C THR A 251 -0.58 -0.85 20.47
N ASN A 252 -0.20 0.05 21.38
CA ASN A 252 -1.05 1.14 21.83
C ASN A 252 -1.33 2.16 20.72
N ILE A 253 -0.38 2.40 19.82
CA ILE A 253 -0.64 3.22 18.62
C ILE A 253 -1.74 2.57 17.76
N PHE A 254 -1.67 1.28 17.47
CA PHE A 254 -2.68 0.56 16.70
C PHE A 254 -4.06 0.59 17.37
N LEU A 255 -4.12 0.35 18.68
CA LEU A 255 -5.38 0.46 19.44
C LEU A 255 -5.94 1.89 19.42
N SER A 256 -5.07 2.90 19.47
CA SER A 256 -5.47 4.31 19.40
C SER A 256 -6.02 4.68 18.02
N ILE A 257 -5.43 4.15 16.94
CA ILE A 257 -5.97 4.30 15.57
C ILE A 257 -7.38 3.71 15.50
N CYS A 258 -7.61 2.49 16.02
CA CYS A 258 -8.94 1.91 16.08
C CYS A 258 -9.93 2.79 16.83
N ARG A 259 -9.54 3.34 17.98
CA ARG A 259 -10.41 4.24 18.77
C ARG A 259 -10.80 5.51 18.02
N ILE A 260 -9.87 6.09 17.25
CA ILE A 260 -10.18 7.24 16.39
C ILE A 260 -11.17 6.85 15.28
N LEU A 261 -10.96 5.71 14.62
CA LEU A 261 -11.83 5.23 13.55
C LEU A 261 -13.24 4.83 14.03
N LEU A 262 -13.39 4.48 15.32
CA LEU A 262 -14.68 4.13 15.92
C LEU A 262 -15.47 5.36 16.40
N ARG A 263 -14.91 6.56 16.39
CA ARG A 263 -15.63 7.79 16.75
C ARG A 263 -16.69 8.14 15.70
N GLU A 264 -17.74 8.84 16.13
CA GLU A 264 -18.77 9.36 15.23
C GLU A 264 -18.18 10.33 14.19
N LYS A 265 -17.31 11.23 14.66
CA LYS A 265 -16.52 12.11 13.80
C LYS A 265 -15.09 11.57 13.73
N LYS A 266 -14.72 11.02 12.60
CA LYS A 266 -13.43 10.34 12.40
C LYS A 266 -12.27 11.29 12.08
N GLY A 267 -12.55 12.58 11.88
CA GLY A 267 -11.53 13.60 11.74
C GLY A 267 -10.78 13.85 13.05
N LEU A 268 -9.55 14.37 12.95
CA LEU A 268 -8.74 14.69 14.12
C LEU A 268 -9.36 15.82 14.93
N GLU A 269 -9.33 15.70 16.26
CA GLU A 269 -9.63 16.77 17.21
C GLU A 269 -8.43 17.70 17.42
N GLU A 270 -7.21 17.14 17.28
CA GLU A 270 -5.95 17.86 17.42
C GLU A 270 -5.42 18.37 16.08
N ASP A 271 -4.45 19.28 16.13
CA ASP A 271 -3.84 19.87 14.94
C ASP A 271 -3.04 18.86 14.11
N SER A 272 -2.56 17.78 14.71
CA SER A 272 -1.82 16.72 14.03
C SER A 272 -2.20 15.33 14.53
N ILE A 273 -2.08 14.35 13.62
CA ILE A 273 -2.32 12.92 13.93
C ILE A 273 -1.40 12.42 15.03
N SER A 274 -0.16 12.88 15.06
CA SER A 274 0.82 12.47 16.05
C SER A 274 0.47 12.99 17.46
N GLU A 275 -0.08 14.19 17.55
CA GLU A 275 -0.55 14.73 18.84
C GLU A 275 -1.77 13.97 19.36
N GLU A 276 -2.73 13.70 18.48
CA GLU A 276 -3.92 12.91 18.80
C GLU A 276 -3.54 11.52 19.31
N LEU A 277 -2.73 10.80 18.53
CA LEU A 277 -2.28 9.45 18.89
C LEU A 277 -1.44 9.46 20.18
N ARG A 278 -0.54 10.43 20.35
CA ARG A 278 0.26 10.56 21.56
C ARG A 278 -0.61 10.70 22.80
N LYS A 279 -1.63 11.56 22.77
CA LYS A 279 -2.55 11.72 23.90
C LYS A 279 -3.25 10.42 24.27
N LEU A 280 -3.69 9.65 23.27
CA LEU A 280 -4.35 8.37 23.51
C LEU A 280 -3.38 7.31 24.03
N VAL A 281 -2.17 7.22 23.48
CA VAL A 281 -1.13 6.26 23.91
C VAL A 281 -0.68 6.55 25.33
N VAL A 282 -0.46 7.82 25.69
CA VAL A 282 -0.08 8.22 27.06
C VAL A 282 -1.20 7.91 28.07
N LYS A 283 -2.46 8.12 27.68
CA LYS A 283 -3.62 7.80 28.51
C LYS A 283 -3.71 6.31 28.84
N ASP A 284 -3.24 5.45 27.93
CA ASP A 284 -3.30 3.99 28.07
C ASP A 284 -2.13 3.38 28.88
N GLY A 285 -1.26 4.19 29.51
CA GLY A 285 -0.23 3.73 30.45
C GLY A 285 1.22 3.92 30.04
N SER A 286 1.50 4.45 28.84
CA SER A 286 2.87 4.76 28.38
C SER A 286 3.28 6.19 28.80
N SER A 287 3.39 6.43 30.11
CA SER A 287 3.53 7.77 30.71
C SER A 287 4.78 8.58 30.28
N ASN A 288 5.79 7.92 29.72
CA ASN A 288 7.09 8.56 29.40
C ASN A 288 7.34 8.76 27.91
N LEU A 289 6.33 8.58 27.04
CA LEU A 289 6.50 8.73 25.60
C LEU A 289 6.62 10.21 25.21
N SER A 290 7.78 10.63 24.72
CA SER A 290 7.97 11.98 24.20
C SER A 290 7.20 12.19 22.89
N LYS A 291 6.83 13.45 22.59
CA LYS A 291 6.21 13.80 21.29
C LYS A 291 7.11 13.42 20.13
N ALA A 292 8.42 13.65 20.24
CA ALA A 292 9.39 13.29 19.20
C ALA A 292 9.44 11.79 18.94
N THR A 293 9.46 10.97 20.00
CA THR A 293 9.46 9.50 19.88
C THR A 293 8.17 8.99 19.26
N CYS A 294 7.00 9.54 19.66
CA CYS A 294 5.72 9.18 19.06
C CYS A 294 5.68 9.53 17.56
N ASN A 295 6.14 10.73 17.17
CA ASN A 295 6.22 11.14 15.78
C ASN A 295 7.11 10.19 14.96
N ARG A 296 8.27 9.81 15.49
CA ARG A 296 9.18 8.86 14.84
C ARG A 296 8.51 7.50 14.65
N ALA A 297 7.83 6.98 15.67
CA ALA A 297 7.13 5.70 15.60
C ALA A 297 6.01 5.72 14.56
N ILE A 298 5.19 6.78 14.53
CA ILE A 298 4.11 6.95 13.55
C ILE A 298 4.68 7.07 12.13
N ASN A 299 5.73 7.87 11.96
CA ASN A 299 6.39 8.01 10.65
C ASN A 299 6.98 6.69 10.18
N TRP A 300 7.60 5.92 11.08
CA TRP A 300 8.12 4.60 10.75
C TRP A 300 7.01 3.63 10.29
N LEU A 301 5.87 3.59 11.00
CA LEU A 301 4.72 2.77 10.61
C LEU A 301 4.18 3.16 9.24
N TYR A 302 4.12 4.47 8.96
CA TYR A 302 3.68 5.00 7.67
C TYR A 302 4.66 4.63 6.55
N GLN A 303 5.95 4.90 6.73
CA GLN A 303 6.99 4.59 5.74
C GLN A 303 7.17 3.09 5.51
N SER A 304 6.88 2.27 6.52
CA SER A 304 6.87 0.82 6.41
C SER A 304 5.60 0.26 5.75
N GLY A 305 4.65 1.11 5.35
CA GLY A 305 3.41 0.72 4.69
C GLY A 305 2.46 -0.09 5.58
N ILE A 306 2.49 0.12 6.90
CA ILE A 306 1.61 -0.56 7.87
C ILE A 306 0.35 0.27 8.12
N ILE A 307 0.52 1.60 8.14
CA ILE A 307 -0.57 2.58 8.22
C ILE A 307 -0.53 3.54 7.04
N GLY A 308 -1.66 4.17 6.75
CA GLY A 308 -1.78 5.19 5.71
C GLY A 308 -2.54 6.41 6.22
N PHE A 309 -2.35 7.54 5.57
CA PHE A 309 -3.02 8.78 5.93
C PHE A 309 -3.96 9.23 4.83
N GLY A 310 -5.16 9.69 5.26
CA GLY A 310 -6.12 10.38 4.40
C GLY A 310 -6.06 11.89 4.61
N ALA A 311 -6.38 12.63 3.57
CA ALA A 311 -6.48 14.09 3.60
C ALA A 311 -7.92 14.56 3.90
N LYS A 312 -8.07 15.85 4.23
CA LYS A 312 -9.35 16.52 4.41
C LYS A 312 -9.49 17.68 3.41
N ILE A 313 -10.63 17.74 2.74
CA ILE A 313 -11.08 18.89 1.95
C ILE A 313 -12.10 19.65 2.79
N VAL A 314 -11.81 20.90 3.15
CA VAL A 314 -12.66 21.69 4.02
C VAL A 314 -13.74 22.37 3.17
N GLU A 315 -15.02 22.22 3.62
CA GLU A 315 -16.20 22.82 2.95
C GLU A 315 -16.26 22.56 1.42
N MET A 316 -15.79 21.39 0.99
CA MET A 316 -15.71 21.02 -0.41
C MET A 316 -14.88 22.00 -1.28
N ASP A 317 -14.00 22.79 -0.67
CA ASP A 317 -13.04 23.64 -1.34
C ASP A 317 -11.72 22.86 -1.54
N ILE A 318 -11.44 22.47 -2.79
CA ILE A 318 -10.22 21.74 -3.14
C ILE A 318 -8.93 22.54 -2.90
N LEU A 319 -9.03 23.87 -2.78
CA LEU A 319 -7.90 24.72 -2.43
C LEU A 319 -7.58 24.65 -0.92
N ASP A 320 -8.54 24.25 -0.08
CA ASP A 320 -8.32 23.98 1.35
C ASP A 320 -8.13 22.47 1.60
N PHE A 321 -7.03 21.93 1.05
CA PHE A 321 -6.64 20.54 1.18
C PHE A 321 -5.64 20.37 2.33
N LYS A 322 -6.00 19.56 3.34
CA LYS A 322 -5.19 19.33 4.54
C LYS A 322 -4.75 17.86 4.59
N PRO A 323 -3.46 17.55 4.36
CA PRO A 323 -2.95 16.18 4.45
C PRO A 323 -2.95 15.65 5.89
N GLY A 324 -2.93 14.32 6.05
CA GLY A 324 -2.71 13.65 7.33
C GLY A 324 -3.81 13.89 8.37
N ARG A 325 -5.10 13.92 7.95
CA ARG A 325 -6.24 14.19 8.84
C ARG A 325 -7.02 12.94 9.25
N ARG A 326 -6.73 11.80 8.65
CA ARG A 326 -7.20 10.46 9.06
C ARG A 326 -6.08 9.46 8.98
N CYS A 327 -6.13 8.44 9.82
CA CYS A 327 -5.20 7.32 9.79
C CYS A 327 -5.97 6.02 9.59
N PHE A 328 -5.48 5.18 8.67
CA PHE A 328 -6.05 3.90 8.31
C PHE A 328 -4.98 2.82 8.39
N PHE A 329 -5.40 1.57 8.49
CA PHE A 329 -4.50 0.43 8.28
C PHE A 329 -4.32 0.15 6.79
N MET A 330 -3.15 -0.39 6.44
CA MET A 330 -2.85 -0.77 5.05
C MET A 330 -3.26 -2.20 4.71
N ASP A 331 -3.85 -2.92 5.68
CA ASP A 331 -4.39 -4.26 5.50
C ASP A 331 -5.64 -4.47 6.36
N LEU A 332 -6.68 -5.11 5.79
CA LEU A 332 -7.96 -5.32 6.48
C LEU A 332 -7.85 -6.34 7.60
N GLY A 333 -7.03 -7.38 7.45
CA GLY A 333 -6.80 -8.37 8.50
C GLY A 333 -6.19 -7.74 9.74
N VAL A 334 -5.20 -6.85 9.56
CA VAL A 334 -4.60 -6.08 10.66
C VAL A 334 -5.63 -5.17 11.31
N ALA A 335 -6.43 -4.45 10.52
CA ALA A 335 -7.52 -3.61 11.03
C ALA A 335 -8.53 -4.43 11.83
N ASN A 336 -9.02 -5.55 11.28
CA ASN A 336 -9.97 -6.44 11.93
C ASN A 336 -9.42 -7.00 13.26
N TYR A 337 -8.16 -7.43 13.28
CA TYR A 337 -7.50 -7.95 14.47
C TYR A 337 -7.51 -6.93 15.63
N TYR A 338 -7.15 -5.68 15.36
CA TYR A 338 -7.12 -4.65 16.39
C TYR A 338 -8.50 -4.11 16.75
N LEU A 339 -9.44 -4.01 15.80
CA LEU A 339 -10.82 -3.65 16.07
C LEU A 339 -11.52 -4.65 17.02
N ASN A 340 -11.26 -5.95 16.85
CA ASN A 340 -11.75 -6.96 17.79
C ASN A 340 -11.16 -6.78 19.20
N ARG A 341 -9.90 -6.39 19.32
CA ARG A 341 -9.23 -6.17 20.62
C ARG A 341 -9.75 -4.94 21.37
N VAL A 342 -10.23 -3.92 20.67
CA VAL A 342 -10.89 -2.77 21.34
C VAL A 342 -12.37 -3.01 21.63
N GLY A 343 -12.88 -4.22 21.32
CA GLY A 343 -14.26 -4.61 21.62
C GLY A 343 -15.30 -3.95 20.70
N ALA A 344 -14.93 -3.64 19.44
CA ALA A 344 -15.88 -3.08 18.48
C ALA A 344 -17.03 -4.07 18.21
N THR A 345 -18.27 -3.57 18.22
CA THR A 345 -19.42 -4.38 17.81
C THR A 345 -19.30 -4.75 16.34
N GLU A 346 -19.92 -5.85 15.93
CA GLU A 346 -19.87 -6.32 14.54
C GLU A 346 -20.27 -5.22 13.54
N SER A 347 -21.38 -4.56 13.77
CA SER A 347 -21.87 -3.48 12.90
C SER A 347 -20.88 -2.33 12.77
N THR A 348 -20.29 -1.89 13.88
CA THR A 348 -19.34 -0.77 13.90
C THR A 348 -18.02 -1.20 13.25
N ARG A 349 -17.55 -2.42 13.56
CA ARG A 349 -16.36 -3.01 12.95
C ARG A 349 -16.48 -3.08 11.43
N ASN A 350 -17.59 -3.63 10.92
CA ASN A 350 -17.84 -3.75 9.49
C ASN A 350 -17.89 -2.37 8.80
N GLY A 351 -18.45 -1.36 9.47
CA GLY A 351 -18.42 0.03 8.97
C GLY A 351 -16.98 0.54 8.79
N VAL A 352 -16.13 0.37 9.80
CA VAL A 352 -14.72 0.78 9.73
C VAL A 352 -13.94 -0.02 8.69
N LEU A 353 -14.13 -1.33 8.62
CA LEU A 353 -13.45 -2.19 7.62
C LEU A 353 -13.84 -1.80 6.19
N ASN A 354 -15.10 -1.49 5.94
CA ASN A 354 -15.58 -1.06 4.63
C ASN A 354 -14.96 0.28 4.19
N GLU A 355 -14.86 1.26 5.09
CA GLU A 355 -14.18 2.52 4.79
C GLU A 355 -12.67 2.31 4.60
N ASN A 356 -12.05 1.45 5.42
CA ASN A 356 -10.64 1.12 5.29
C ASN A 356 -10.35 0.39 3.95
N TYR A 357 -11.27 -0.47 3.49
CA TYR A 357 -11.19 -1.10 2.17
C TYR A 357 -11.18 -0.05 1.05
N VAL A 358 -12.11 0.91 1.09
CA VAL A 358 -12.20 1.98 0.10
C VAL A 358 -10.93 2.84 0.12
N PHE A 359 -10.41 3.18 1.31
CA PHE A 359 -9.16 3.90 1.45
C PHE A 359 -7.99 3.17 0.79
N ILE A 360 -7.82 1.86 1.08
CA ILE A 360 -6.74 1.05 0.50
C ILE A 360 -6.90 0.96 -1.03
N ASN A 361 -8.15 0.82 -1.53
CA ASN A 361 -8.41 0.77 -2.96
C ASN A 361 -7.97 2.06 -3.66
N PHE A 362 -8.35 3.23 -3.13
CA PHE A 362 -7.93 4.52 -3.68
C PHE A 362 -6.41 4.71 -3.61
N LEU A 363 -5.78 4.27 -2.53
CA LEU A 363 -4.33 4.37 -2.40
C LEU A 363 -3.59 3.48 -3.42
N LYS A 364 -4.09 2.27 -3.69
CA LYS A 364 -3.54 1.36 -4.70
C LYS A 364 -3.59 1.97 -6.11
N ARG A 365 -4.61 2.78 -6.40
CA ARG A 365 -4.74 3.49 -7.70
C ARG A 365 -3.65 4.52 -7.94
N GLN A 366 -2.85 4.88 -6.95
CA GLN A 366 -1.66 5.74 -7.14
C GLN A 366 -0.57 5.07 -8.00
N ASN A 367 -0.58 3.75 -8.14
CA ASN A 367 0.23 3.07 -9.14
C ASN A 367 -0.26 3.31 -10.58
N PHE A 368 -1.44 3.91 -10.74
CA PHE A 368 -2.12 4.22 -11.99
C PHE A 368 -2.51 5.72 -11.99
N PRO A 369 -1.53 6.63 -12.11
CA PRO A 369 -1.74 8.06 -11.91
C PRO A 369 -2.67 8.70 -12.95
N GLU A 370 -3.03 7.97 -14.00
CA GLU A 370 -3.99 8.36 -15.01
C GLU A 370 -5.45 8.26 -14.58
N GLU A 371 -5.76 7.62 -13.45
CA GLU A 371 -7.15 7.39 -13.03
C GLU A 371 -7.70 8.51 -12.16
N ILE A 372 -6.99 8.89 -11.10
CA ILE A 372 -7.47 9.86 -10.09
C ILE A 372 -6.45 10.97 -9.84
N ALA A 373 -6.96 12.20 -9.63
CA ALA A 373 -6.13 13.40 -9.52
C ALA A 373 -5.49 13.61 -8.14
N PHE A 374 -6.09 13.11 -7.07
CA PHE A 374 -5.58 13.36 -5.71
C PHE A 374 -4.48 12.39 -5.34
N GLU A 375 -3.32 12.93 -4.94
CA GLU A 375 -2.17 12.14 -4.45
C GLU A 375 -2.47 11.38 -3.15
N MET A 376 -3.48 11.76 -2.40
CA MET A 376 -3.88 11.15 -1.14
C MET A 376 -5.40 11.00 -1.10
N PRO A 377 -5.96 9.83 -0.73
CA PRO A 377 -7.40 9.69 -0.53
C PRO A 377 -7.91 10.75 0.45
N ALA A 378 -8.94 11.48 0.07
CA ALA A 378 -9.45 12.60 0.85
C ALA A 378 -10.92 12.42 1.24
N PHE A 379 -11.26 12.74 2.48
CA PHE A 379 -12.62 12.97 2.91
C PHE A 379 -12.95 14.47 2.86
N ALA A 380 -14.22 14.85 2.92
CA ALA A 380 -14.59 16.25 2.92
C ALA A 380 -15.55 16.61 4.05
N THR A 381 -15.58 17.91 4.41
CA THR A 381 -16.67 18.49 5.20
C THR A 381 -17.50 19.42 4.33
N TYR A 382 -18.81 19.49 4.59
CA TYR A 382 -19.71 20.41 3.95
C TYR A 382 -20.89 20.77 4.83
N LYS A 383 -21.07 22.06 5.13
CA LYS A 383 -22.18 22.59 5.97
C LYS A 383 -22.37 21.80 7.28
N GLY A 384 -21.26 21.55 7.98
CA GLY A 384 -21.26 20.87 9.28
C GLY A 384 -21.37 19.34 9.24
N GLY A 385 -21.52 18.73 8.05
CA GLY A 385 -21.52 17.29 7.85
C GLY A 385 -20.23 16.79 7.19
N GLU A 386 -20.06 15.47 7.14
CA GLU A 386 -18.89 14.80 6.59
C GLU A 386 -19.28 13.94 5.38
N ILE A 387 -18.38 13.83 4.42
CA ILE A 387 -18.45 13.00 3.21
C ILE A 387 -17.30 12.02 3.30
N ASP A 388 -17.56 10.72 3.18
CA ASP A 388 -16.56 9.68 3.45
C ASP A 388 -15.33 9.81 2.56
N PHE A 389 -15.50 10.00 1.22
CA PHE A 389 -14.39 10.30 0.29
C PHE A 389 -14.84 11.21 -0.85
N VAL A 390 -13.85 11.91 -1.41
CA VAL A 390 -13.97 12.70 -2.64
C VAL A 390 -12.92 12.22 -3.62
N VAL A 391 -13.33 11.96 -4.85
CA VAL A 391 -12.45 11.53 -5.95
C VAL A 391 -12.64 12.44 -7.16
N GLN A 392 -11.55 12.82 -7.80
CA GLN A 392 -11.57 13.53 -9.08
C GLN A 392 -10.99 12.61 -10.14
N GLY A 393 -11.83 12.20 -11.10
CA GLY A 393 -11.35 11.47 -12.27
C GLY A 393 -10.50 12.36 -13.17
N ILE A 394 -9.38 11.84 -13.66
CA ILE A 394 -8.48 12.59 -14.54
C ILE A 394 -9.03 12.60 -15.98
N GLN A 395 -9.45 11.45 -16.48
CA GLN A 395 -9.85 11.32 -17.89
C GLN A 395 -11.23 11.93 -18.16
N ASN A 396 -12.18 11.75 -17.26
CA ASN A 396 -13.56 12.22 -17.43
C ASN A 396 -13.83 13.58 -16.77
N HIS A 397 -12.90 14.08 -15.95
CA HIS A 397 -13.03 15.32 -15.16
C HIS A 397 -14.22 15.35 -14.20
N ILE A 398 -14.80 14.19 -13.89
CA ILE A 398 -15.95 14.06 -13.00
C ILE A 398 -15.46 14.06 -11.54
N ARG A 399 -16.12 14.86 -10.71
CA ARG A 399 -15.93 14.83 -9.26
C ARG A 399 -16.99 13.94 -8.63
N TYR A 400 -16.52 12.89 -7.99
CA TYR A 400 -17.35 11.93 -7.27
C TYR A 400 -17.31 12.19 -5.78
N LEU A 401 -18.48 12.22 -5.14
CA LEU A 401 -18.64 12.01 -3.71
C LEU A 401 -18.83 10.51 -3.49
N VAL A 402 -18.06 9.92 -2.61
CA VAL A 402 -18.16 8.48 -2.33
C VAL A 402 -18.63 8.29 -0.89
N GLU A 403 -19.70 7.55 -0.74
CA GLU A 403 -20.31 7.22 0.55
C GLU A 403 -20.29 5.71 0.78
N VAL A 404 -19.76 5.31 1.91
CA VAL A 404 -19.63 3.90 2.31
C VAL A 404 -20.72 3.60 3.34
N LYS A 405 -21.67 2.74 3.00
CA LYS A 405 -22.80 2.41 3.86
C LYS A 405 -22.93 0.91 4.09
N SER A 406 -22.86 0.50 5.33
CA SER A 406 -23.13 -0.89 5.74
C SER A 406 -24.65 -1.22 5.81
N GLY A 407 -25.51 -0.20 5.80
CA GLY A 407 -26.96 -0.36 5.97
C GLY A 407 -27.79 0.67 5.21
N LYS A 408 -29.02 0.96 5.71
CA LYS A 408 -30.02 1.85 5.07
C LYS A 408 -29.75 3.36 5.26
N GLY A 409 -28.60 3.77 5.81
CA GLY A 409 -28.27 5.18 6.06
C GLY A 409 -28.31 6.04 4.78
N THR A 410 -28.80 7.27 4.90
CA THR A 410 -28.82 8.26 3.83
C THR A 410 -27.63 9.21 3.98
N ALA A 411 -26.96 9.55 2.89
CA ALA A 411 -25.85 10.49 2.85
C ALA A 411 -26.37 11.92 2.63
N GLN A 412 -27.03 12.49 3.63
CA GLN A 412 -27.67 13.82 3.49
C GLN A 412 -26.67 14.92 3.13
N THR A 413 -25.45 14.88 3.68
CA THR A 413 -24.40 15.86 3.37
C THR A 413 -24.00 15.80 1.92
N SER A 414 -23.75 14.58 1.40
CA SER A 414 -23.35 14.36 0.01
C SER A 414 -24.47 14.72 -0.97
N LEU A 415 -25.73 14.36 -0.67
CA LEU A 415 -26.87 14.77 -1.49
C LEU A 415 -27.03 16.28 -1.53
N ARG A 416 -26.78 16.99 -0.40
CA ARG A 416 -26.79 18.44 -0.36
C ARG A 416 -25.65 19.03 -1.18
N ALA A 417 -24.44 18.51 -1.06
CA ALA A 417 -23.29 18.97 -1.84
C ALA A 417 -23.51 18.75 -3.34
N LEU A 418 -24.09 17.61 -3.74
CA LEU A 418 -24.46 17.32 -5.13
C LEU A 418 -25.51 18.32 -5.63
N LYS A 419 -26.57 18.59 -4.87
CA LYS A 419 -27.59 19.60 -5.20
C LYS A 419 -27.00 21.00 -5.36
N ASP A 420 -26.05 21.36 -4.49
CA ASP A 420 -25.35 22.64 -4.53
C ASP A 420 -24.23 22.69 -5.59
N ARG A 421 -24.15 21.70 -6.49
CA ARG A 421 -23.17 21.56 -7.59
C ARG A 421 -21.71 21.62 -7.14
N LYS A 422 -21.42 21.08 -5.96
CA LYS A 422 -20.05 20.93 -5.44
C LYS A 422 -19.34 19.70 -5.99
N ALA A 423 -20.10 18.78 -6.57
CA ALA A 423 -19.66 17.59 -7.27
C ALA A 423 -20.64 17.21 -8.38
N ASP A 424 -20.22 16.29 -9.25
CA ASP A 424 -20.98 15.88 -10.43
C ASP A 424 -21.77 14.60 -10.18
N CYS A 425 -21.21 13.68 -9.37
CA CYS A 425 -21.81 12.37 -9.09
C CYS A 425 -21.69 12.00 -7.62
N LEU A 426 -22.64 11.22 -7.14
CA LEU A 426 -22.60 10.53 -5.84
C LEU A 426 -22.52 9.03 -6.05
N LEU A 427 -21.47 8.40 -5.55
CA LEU A 427 -21.26 6.96 -5.58
C LEU A 427 -21.53 6.37 -4.20
N TYR A 428 -22.60 5.60 -4.08
CA TYR A 428 -22.87 4.77 -2.92
C TYR A 428 -22.16 3.42 -3.05
N LEU A 429 -21.34 3.09 -2.09
CA LEU A 429 -20.74 1.77 -1.92
C LEU A 429 -21.48 1.05 -0.77
N LYS A 430 -22.23 0.03 -1.08
CA LYS A 430 -23.07 -0.69 -0.13
C LYS A 430 -22.68 -2.17 -0.03
N GLY A 431 -22.66 -2.69 1.19
CA GLY A 431 -22.36 -4.12 1.43
C GLY A 431 -23.50 -5.05 0.98
N ASN A 432 -24.74 -4.56 0.90
CA ASN A 432 -25.90 -5.35 0.53
C ASN A 432 -26.71 -4.65 -0.55
N THR A 433 -26.29 -4.76 -1.79
CA THR A 433 -26.95 -4.22 -2.99
C THR A 433 -26.51 -5.02 -4.21
N LYS A 434 -27.31 -4.98 -5.25
CA LYS A 434 -26.96 -5.48 -6.59
C LYS A 434 -26.46 -4.37 -7.52
N GLY A 435 -26.44 -3.12 -7.05
CA GLY A 435 -26.09 -1.95 -7.85
C GLY A 435 -27.30 -1.20 -8.39
N GLY A 436 -27.05 -0.14 -9.12
CA GLY A 436 -28.06 0.68 -9.78
C GLY A 436 -27.59 2.11 -10.06
N GLN A 437 -28.38 2.82 -10.88
CA GLN A 437 -28.15 4.21 -11.20
C GLN A 437 -29.47 4.97 -11.23
N ASP A 438 -29.50 6.12 -10.59
CA ASP A 438 -30.62 7.08 -10.64
C ASP A 438 -30.05 8.48 -10.86
N GLY A 439 -30.10 8.95 -12.13
CA GLY A 439 -29.46 10.20 -12.53
C GLY A 439 -27.96 10.20 -12.21
N ASN A 440 -27.52 11.15 -11.38
CA ASN A 440 -26.13 11.30 -10.94
C ASN A 440 -25.82 10.54 -9.64
N VAL A 441 -26.73 9.68 -9.19
CA VAL A 441 -26.53 8.83 -8.03
C VAL A 441 -26.27 7.39 -8.51
N LEU A 442 -25.05 6.92 -8.28
CA LEU A 442 -24.59 5.59 -8.63
C LEU A 442 -24.57 4.73 -7.37
N THR A 443 -24.97 3.48 -7.48
CA THR A 443 -24.89 2.53 -6.38
C THR A 443 -24.13 1.29 -6.84
N LEU A 444 -23.14 0.85 -6.07
CA LEU A 444 -22.35 -0.33 -6.34
C LEU A 444 -22.29 -1.25 -5.11
N PRO A 445 -22.25 -2.58 -5.30
CA PRO A 445 -21.71 -3.45 -4.28
C PRO A 445 -20.29 -3.05 -3.93
N LEU A 446 -20.00 -2.93 -2.65
CA LEU A 446 -18.69 -2.44 -2.16
C LEU A 446 -17.50 -3.22 -2.76
N TYR A 447 -17.64 -4.54 -2.85
CA TYR A 447 -16.61 -5.43 -3.41
C TYR A 447 -16.41 -5.29 -4.92
N MET A 448 -17.25 -4.52 -5.63
CA MET A 448 -17.07 -4.21 -7.05
C MET A 448 -16.31 -2.90 -7.30
N LEU A 449 -15.87 -2.20 -6.26
CA LEU A 449 -15.18 -0.92 -6.40
C LEU A 449 -13.93 -1.01 -7.29
N GLU A 450 -13.20 -2.12 -7.25
CA GLU A 450 -11.98 -2.28 -8.05
C GLU A 450 -12.23 -2.24 -9.56
N ARG A 451 -13.43 -2.61 -10.01
CA ARG A 451 -13.84 -2.56 -11.42
C ARG A 451 -14.36 -1.19 -11.87
N PHE A 452 -14.69 -0.30 -10.92
CA PHE A 452 -15.21 1.02 -11.26
C PHE A 452 -14.07 1.93 -11.73
N GLN A 453 -14.24 2.53 -12.90
CA GLN A 453 -13.29 3.51 -13.47
C GLN A 453 -13.79 4.94 -13.18
N PHE A 454 -12.92 5.74 -12.60
CA PHE A 454 -13.18 7.12 -12.25
C PHE A 454 -12.83 8.09 -13.37
#